data_b188746eb3021657bef317c3f086bfdf
#
_entry.id   b188746eb3021657bef317c3f086bfdf
#
_cell.length_a   1.000
_cell.length_b   1.000
_cell.length_c   1.000
_cell.angle_alpha   90.00
_cell.angle_beta   90.00
_cell.angle_gamma   90.00
#
_symmetry.space_group_name_H-M   'P 1'
#
loop_
_entity.id
_entity.type
_entity.pdbx_description
1 polymer ?
#
loop_
_entity_poly.entity_id
_entity_poly.type
_entity_poly.pdbx_seq_one_letter_code
_entity_poly.pdbx_strand_id
1 'polypeptide(L)'
;MLAEAERGSRSGAANLAGVAIAGCVSSPRLSAELEVLLDERDALIAERDELIEGQTAQIAAMERRLAELGDEIEVRDHTIAQLEAQLGQLQAAVAELRQRLGKNSRNSSKPPSSDGLAKPPANNSKKKNKRSLRRRSGRKPGGQPGHEGARLERVEVPDDHVEHEPDCCEGCGGDLQGAERVEEGEESRQVFDLPEEIALRVIEHVAVCRCCEDCGTVSAGSFPEGVRAPVQYGPGVHALGVYLHVFQHIPYDRARQLIFDLTGADVSTASITAWVDQAARGLTEFDEQLRQLLCKEPVVNFDETGARIAGRLGWIHSASTDTLTRYTAHAKRGTEAMDNAGVLPDFEGVAVHDGYKPYQSYEQAIHALCSGHHLRELLAAEEQGQSWASAMSCLLLDSNEQVEQAKAAGLEALAADLLAELHACYRAVIALAYEQNPGLAANAHKRMKRTDAQNLLLRLDQREHEALRFAHDFRVPFTNNLAEQDIRMVKLQQKISGSWRTDEGAKRYMRVRSYISTARKQGQRPIDVLAQLASGRAWMPAPAPG
;
A
#
# COMPACT_ATOMS: atom_id res chain seq x y z
N MET A 1 41.77 47.38 -39.17
CA MET A 1 42.54 47.34 -40.48
C MET A 1 42.00 48.29 -41.55
N LEU A 2 41.07 49.23 -41.27
CA LEU A 2 40.61 50.26 -42.24
C LEU A 2 41.04 51.68 -41.83
N ALA A 3 41.67 51.87 -40.66
CA ALA A 3 42.09 53.17 -40.14
C ALA A 3 43.58 53.54 -40.47
N GLU A 4 44.35 52.63 -41.04
CA GLU A 4 45.78 52.89 -41.43
C GLU A 4 45.98 53.23 -42.92
N ALA A 5 45.01 53.02 -43.80
CA ALA A 5 45.10 53.31 -45.22
C ALA A 5 44.80 54.79 -45.57
N GLU A 6 44.20 55.57 -44.74
CA GLU A 6 43.82 56.98 -45.01
C GLU A 6 44.88 58.03 -44.54
N ARG A 7 45.86 57.65 -43.76
CA ARG A 7 46.89 58.60 -43.27
C ARG A 7 48.07 58.87 -44.30
N GLY A 8 48.18 58.05 -45.32
CA GLY A 8 49.28 58.16 -46.30
C GLY A 8 49.00 59.06 -47.49
N SER A 9 47.77 59.48 -47.79
CA SER A 9 47.42 60.21 -49.02
C SER A 9 47.23 61.74 -48.85
N ARG A 10 47.21 62.25 -47.62
CA ARG A 10 46.99 63.72 -47.41
C ARG A 10 48.22 64.57 -47.28
N SER A 11 49.41 64.02 -47.13
CA SER A 11 50.67 64.82 -47.08
C SER A 11 51.23 65.16 -48.44
N GLY A 12 50.82 64.45 -49.51
CA GLY A 12 51.36 64.70 -50.91
C GLY A 12 50.61 65.80 -51.68
N ALA A 13 49.37 66.10 -51.36
CA ALA A 13 48.53 67.08 -52.08
C ALA A 13 48.76 68.56 -51.66
N ALA A 14 49.16 68.77 -50.42
CA ALA A 14 49.38 70.14 -49.87
C ALA A 14 50.69 70.79 -50.42
N ASN A 15 51.69 70.02 -50.84
CA ASN A 15 52.95 70.54 -51.31
C ASN A 15 53.02 70.85 -52.82
N LEU A 16 52.06 70.36 -53.60
CA LEU A 16 52.01 70.64 -55.07
C LEU A 16 51.20 71.90 -55.42
N ALA A 17 50.31 72.37 -54.59
CA ALA A 17 49.53 73.58 -54.76
C ALA A 17 50.36 74.85 -54.42
N GLY A 18 51.32 74.75 -53.47
CA GLY A 18 52.16 75.88 -53.07
C GLY A 18 53.23 76.32 -54.05
N VAL A 19 53.64 75.44 -55.01
CA VAL A 19 54.67 75.75 -55.98
C VAL A 19 54.17 76.36 -57.29
N ALA A 20 52.86 76.22 -57.59
CA ALA A 20 52.26 76.71 -58.85
C ALA A 20 51.76 78.16 -58.80
N ILE A 21 51.63 78.78 -57.61
CA ILE A 21 51.08 80.13 -57.47
C ILE A 21 52.16 81.20 -57.39
N ALA A 22 53.42 80.87 -57.12
CA ALA A 22 54.50 81.80 -56.93
C ALA A 22 55.01 82.46 -58.22
N GLY A 23 54.51 82.09 -59.42
CA GLY A 23 54.98 82.56 -60.73
C GLY A 23 54.15 83.59 -61.50
N CYS A 24 52.98 84.00 -61.00
CA CYS A 24 52.03 84.80 -61.79
C CYS A 24 51.39 86.02 -61.09
N VAL A 25 51.90 86.53 -60.00
CA VAL A 25 51.30 87.72 -59.35
C VAL A 25 52.31 88.82 -59.25
N SER A 26 52.34 89.68 -60.28
CA SER A 26 53.17 90.90 -60.38
C SER A 26 52.52 92.17 -59.83
N SER A 27 51.42 92.04 -59.04
CA SER A 27 50.78 93.14 -58.37
C SER A 27 50.88 92.97 -56.84
N PRO A 28 51.51 93.89 -56.10
CA PRO A 28 51.67 93.81 -54.65
C PRO A 28 50.34 93.79 -53.92
N ARG A 29 49.28 94.28 -54.48
CA ARG A 29 47.93 94.30 -53.92
C ARG A 29 47.26 92.93 -53.91
N LEU A 30 47.40 92.21 -55.03
CA LEU A 30 46.84 90.86 -55.19
C LEU A 30 47.56 89.82 -54.33
N SER A 31 48.87 90.02 -54.11
CA SER A 31 49.67 89.17 -53.20
C SER A 31 49.20 89.30 -51.72
N ALA A 32 48.94 90.55 -51.27
CA ALA A 32 48.45 90.80 -49.92
C ALA A 32 47.03 90.29 -49.68
N GLU A 33 46.13 90.42 -50.72
CA GLU A 33 44.77 89.86 -50.61
C GLU A 33 44.78 88.33 -50.60
N LEU A 34 45.67 87.69 -51.31
CA LEU A 34 45.85 86.21 -51.31
C LEU A 34 46.41 85.70 -50.00
N GLU A 35 47.37 86.41 -49.39
CA GLU A 35 47.86 86.06 -48.01
C GLU A 35 46.77 86.16 -46.96
N VAL A 36 45.94 87.20 -46.97
CA VAL A 36 44.82 87.31 -46.04
C VAL A 36 43.81 86.16 -46.24
N LEU A 37 43.48 85.80 -47.46
CA LEU A 37 42.58 84.66 -47.75
C LEU A 37 43.18 83.31 -47.34
N LEU A 38 44.50 83.17 -47.46
CA LEU A 38 45.23 81.97 -47.00
C LEU A 38 45.25 81.92 -45.48
N ASP A 39 45.46 83.04 -44.79
CA ASP A 39 45.38 83.10 -43.32
C ASP A 39 44.00 82.83 -42.80
N GLU A 40 42.92 83.39 -43.44
CA GLU A 40 41.54 83.08 -43.09
C GLU A 40 41.20 81.59 -43.35
N ARG A 41 41.68 81.02 -44.47
CA ARG A 41 41.53 79.60 -44.73
C ARG A 41 42.17 78.74 -43.64
N ASP A 42 43.44 79.09 -43.31
CA ASP A 42 44.22 78.32 -42.32
C ASP A 42 43.56 78.43 -40.89
N ALA A 43 43.01 79.60 -40.57
CA ALA A 43 42.19 79.78 -39.33
C ALA A 43 40.93 78.89 -39.34
N LEU A 44 40.20 78.86 -40.46
CA LEU A 44 39.04 77.99 -40.62
C LEU A 44 39.39 76.49 -40.56
N ILE A 45 40.57 76.13 -41.12
CA ILE A 45 41.10 74.77 -41.03
C ILE A 45 41.44 74.43 -39.60
N ALA A 46 42.10 75.32 -38.84
CA ALA A 46 42.39 75.12 -37.42
C ALA A 46 41.13 74.95 -36.59
N GLU A 47 40.10 75.81 -36.74
CA GLU A 47 38.82 75.71 -36.08
C GLU A 47 38.10 74.38 -36.36
N ARG A 48 38.11 73.97 -37.65
CA ARG A 48 37.54 72.67 -38.05
C ARG A 48 38.32 71.50 -37.45
N ASP A 49 39.66 71.56 -37.40
CA ASP A 49 40.46 70.49 -36.82
C ASP A 49 40.30 70.39 -35.32
N GLU A 50 40.15 71.51 -34.58
CA GLU A 50 39.72 71.52 -33.18
C GLU A 50 38.31 70.88 -32.96
N LEU A 51 37.38 71.20 -33.89
CA LEU A 51 36.02 70.55 -33.80
C LEU A 51 36.08 69.06 -34.06
N ILE A 52 36.92 68.63 -35.01
CA ILE A 52 37.15 67.22 -35.36
C ILE A 52 37.82 66.51 -34.19
N GLU A 53 38.81 67.10 -33.51
CA GLU A 53 39.44 66.53 -32.34
C GLU A 53 38.43 66.40 -31.17
N GLY A 54 37.60 67.44 -30.94
CA GLY A 54 36.52 67.41 -29.96
C GLY A 54 35.50 66.31 -30.20
N GLN A 55 35.04 66.16 -31.47
CA GLN A 55 34.13 65.09 -31.86
C GLN A 55 34.77 63.70 -31.74
N THR A 56 36.03 63.56 -32.11
CA THR A 56 36.78 62.30 -31.98
C THR A 56 36.90 61.88 -30.50
N ALA A 57 37.19 62.86 -29.62
CA ALA A 57 37.24 62.60 -28.19
C ALA A 57 35.88 62.19 -27.62
N GLN A 58 34.78 62.81 -28.08
CA GLN A 58 33.41 62.39 -27.72
C GLN A 58 33.08 60.97 -28.20
N ILE A 59 33.39 60.64 -29.42
CA ILE A 59 33.19 59.31 -29.98
C ILE A 59 33.95 58.27 -29.15
N ALA A 60 35.22 58.51 -28.84
CA ALA A 60 36.01 57.61 -28.02
C ALA A 60 35.48 57.46 -26.58
N ALA A 61 34.88 58.51 -26.03
CA ALA A 61 34.21 58.42 -24.73
C ALA A 61 32.90 57.60 -24.79
N MET A 62 32.13 57.79 -25.87
CA MET A 62 30.92 56.96 -26.10
C MET A 62 31.23 55.50 -26.32
N GLU A 63 32.26 55.17 -27.10
CA GLU A 63 32.72 53.80 -27.34
C GLU A 63 33.12 53.11 -26.01
N ARG A 64 33.88 53.82 -25.15
CA ARG A 64 34.21 53.30 -23.80
C ARG A 64 32.95 53.02 -23.00
N ARG A 65 31.97 53.96 -23.00
CA ARG A 65 30.72 53.79 -22.26
C ARG A 65 29.88 52.63 -22.79
N LEU A 66 29.87 52.40 -24.13
CA LEU A 66 29.22 51.24 -24.75
C LEU A 66 29.90 49.93 -24.32
N ALA A 67 31.23 49.90 -24.27
CA ALA A 67 31.94 48.71 -23.76
C ALA A 67 31.61 48.42 -22.29
N GLU A 68 31.61 49.44 -21.41
CA GLU A 68 31.21 49.28 -20.00
C GLU A 68 29.77 48.76 -19.86
N LEU A 69 28.81 49.27 -20.66
CA LEU A 69 27.46 48.80 -20.68
C LEU A 69 27.32 47.36 -21.22
N GLY A 70 28.16 47.00 -22.19
CA GLY A 70 28.26 45.61 -22.68
C GLY A 70 28.65 44.63 -21.58
N ASP A 71 29.70 44.97 -20.80
CA ASP A 71 30.15 44.15 -19.68
C ASP A 71 29.07 44.06 -18.56
N GLU A 72 28.39 45.20 -18.27
CA GLU A 72 27.28 45.19 -17.30
C GLU A 72 26.12 44.30 -17.77
N ILE A 73 25.79 44.27 -19.06
CA ILE A 73 24.73 43.39 -19.63
C ILE A 73 25.15 41.92 -19.50
N GLU A 74 26.38 41.57 -19.85
CA GLU A 74 26.88 40.19 -19.76
C GLU A 74 26.82 39.67 -18.31
N VAL A 75 27.19 40.47 -17.31
CA VAL A 75 27.08 40.12 -15.89
C VAL A 75 25.61 39.91 -15.49
N ARG A 76 24.70 40.78 -15.97
CA ARG A 76 23.27 40.63 -15.71
C ARG A 76 22.68 39.40 -16.34
N ASP A 77 23.02 39.11 -17.59
CA ASP A 77 22.54 37.89 -18.29
C ASP A 77 23.02 36.62 -17.58
N HIS A 78 24.28 36.60 -17.13
CA HIS A 78 24.78 35.49 -16.32
C HIS A 78 24.00 35.33 -15.01
N THR A 79 23.68 36.44 -14.33
CA THR A 79 22.90 36.44 -13.09
C THR A 79 21.46 35.95 -13.34
N ILE A 80 20.81 36.39 -14.43
CA ILE A 80 19.49 35.94 -14.84
C ILE A 80 19.51 34.42 -15.08
N ALA A 81 20.47 33.90 -15.85
CA ALA A 81 20.59 32.46 -16.10
C ALA A 81 20.77 31.65 -14.80
N GLN A 82 21.54 32.16 -13.82
CA GLN A 82 21.67 31.54 -12.52
C GLN A 82 20.35 31.53 -11.73
N LEU A 83 19.63 32.64 -11.72
CA LEU A 83 18.34 32.76 -11.02
C LEU A 83 17.28 31.87 -11.67
N GLU A 84 17.24 31.77 -12.98
CA GLU A 84 16.33 30.85 -13.70
C GLU A 84 16.62 29.39 -13.37
N ALA A 85 17.91 29.00 -13.28
CA ALA A 85 18.31 27.66 -12.86
C ALA A 85 17.88 27.37 -11.40
N GLN A 86 18.06 28.32 -10.49
CA GLN A 86 17.59 28.19 -9.10
C GLN A 86 16.08 28.12 -9.00
N LEU A 87 15.35 28.93 -9.76
CA LEU A 87 13.88 28.91 -9.81
C LEU A 87 13.39 27.55 -10.31
N GLY A 88 14.01 26.98 -11.33
CA GLY A 88 13.71 25.63 -11.83
C GLY A 88 13.91 24.55 -10.76
N GLN A 89 15.02 24.64 -10.00
CA GLN A 89 15.27 23.71 -8.87
C GLN A 89 14.23 23.84 -7.76
N LEU A 90 13.87 25.07 -7.38
CA LEU A 90 12.85 25.33 -6.37
C LEU A 90 11.46 24.85 -6.81
N GLN A 91 11.09 25.08 -8.05
CA GLN A 91 9.83 24.59 -8.61
C GLN A 91 9.76 23.05 -8.60
N ALA A 92 10.86 22.36 -8.96
CA ALA A 92 10.95 20.91 -8.87
C ALA A 92 10.82 20.42 -7.42
N ALA A 93 11.48 21.07 -6.47
CA ALA A 93 11.40 20.73 -5.04
C ALA A 93 9.97 20.93 -4.49
N VAL A 94 9.31 22.04 -4.84
CA VAL A 94 7.92 22.31 -4.45
C VAL A 94 6.96 21.27 -5.06
N ALA A 95 7.16 20.88 -6.31
CA ALA A 95 6.37 19.82 -6.95
C ALA A 95 6.57 18.47 -6.23
N GLU A 96 7.81 18.11 -5.87
CA GLU A 96 8.11 16.91 -5.09
C GLU A 96 7.45 16.96 -3.70
N LEU A 97 7.52 18.07 -2.99
CA LEU A 97 6.88 18.23 -1.67
C LEU A 97 5.34 18.15 -1.77
N ARG A 98 4.73 18.79 -2.77
CA ARG A 98 3.29 18.68 -3.01
C ARG A 98 2.87 17.25 -3.30
N GLN A 99 3.65 16.51 -4.09
CA GLN A 99 3.42 15.09 -4.35
C GLN A 99 3.51 14.26 -3.06
N ARG A 100 4.50 14.51 -2.21
CA ARG A 100 4.66 13.81 -0.92
C ARG A 100 3.51 14.09 0.04
N LEU A 101 3.08 15.34 0.15
CA LEU A 101 1.96 15.76 1.01
C LEU A 101 0.60 15.27 0.47
N GLY A 102 0.44 15.19 -0.84
CA GLY A 102 -0.78 14.70 -1.48
C GLY A 102 -0.99 13.18 -1.39
N LYS A 103 0.06 12.40 -1.02
CA LYS A 103 -0.04 10.93 -0.91
C LYS A 103 -0.90 10.51 0.28
N ASN A 104 -2.00 9.83 0.00
CA ASN A 104 -2.92 9.24 0.98
C ASN A 104 -3.27 7.79 0.58
N SER A 105 -4.12 7.13 1.35
CA SER A 105 -4.51 5.73 1.10
C SER A 105 -5.30 5.51 -0.21
N ARG A 106 -5.75 6.57 -0.90
CA ARG A 106 -6.50 6.47 -2.16
C ARG A 106 -5.59 6.45 -3.38
N ASN A 107 -4.46 7.17 -3.31
CA ASN A 107 -3.54 7.39 -4.41
C ASN A 107 -2.12 6.85 -4.14
N SER A 108 -1.96 5.97 -3.16
CA SER A 108 -0.69 5.32 -2.84
C SER A 108 -0.90 3.98 -2.15
N SER A 109 0.17 3.21 -1.96
CA SER A 109 0.17 1.96 -1.19
C SER A 109 0.03 2.18 0.32
N LYS A 110 -0.15 3.42 0.81
CA LYS A 110 -0.33 3.69 2.24
C LYS A 110 -1.63 3.07 2.74
N PRO A 111 -1.61 2.39 3.90
CA PRO A 111 -2.84 1.85 4.48
C PRO A 111 -3.77 2.99 4.93
N PRO A 112 -5.10 2.80 4.94
CA PRO A 112 -6.06 3.82 5.39
C PRO A 112 -5.79 4.37 6.79
N SER A 113 -5.11 3.60 7.63
CA SER A 113 -4.71 4.01 8.99
C SER A 113 -3.61 5.07 9.02
N SER A 114 -2.89 5.29 7.92
CA SER A 114 -1.86 6.32 7.83
C SER A 114 -2.40 7.70 7.48
N ASP A 115 -3.68 7.82 7.08
CA ASP A 115 -4.31 9.09 6.73
C ASP A 115 -4.61 9.97 7.97
N GLY A 116 -4.53 9.41 9.19
CA GLY A 116 -4.78 10.13 10.45
C GLY A 116 -6.25 10.59 10.60
N LEU A 117 -6.49 11.46 11.57
CA LEU A 117 -7.82 12.06 11.82
C LEU A 117 -8.15 13.19 10.82
N ALA A 118 -7.16 13.75 10.16
CA ALA A 118 -7.31 14.82 9.15
C ALA A 118 -7.73 14.29 7.76
N LYS A 119 -8.25 13.06 7.67
CA LYS A 119 -8.75 12.51 6.41
C LYS A 119 -9.79 13.45 5.82
N PRO A 120 -9.58 13.99 4.60
CA PRO A 120 -10.60 14.81 3.96
C PRO A 120 -11.92 14.04 3.90
N PRO A 121 -13.06 14.66 4.21
CA PRO A 121 -14.36 14.01 4.06
C PRO A 121 -14.47 13.50 2.62
N ALA A 122 -15.11 12.33 2.47
CA ALA A 122 -15.36 11.78 1.14
C ALA A 122 -16.08 12.88 0.32
N ASN A 123 -15.37 13.40 -0.68
CA ASN A 123 -15.86 14.55 -1.45
C ASN A 123 -17.18 14.14 -2.13
N ASN A 124 -18.30 14.62 -1.61
CA ASN A 124 -19.65 14.41 -2.15
C ASN A 124 -19.88 15.21 -3.46
N SER A 125 -18.80 15.70 -4.09
CA SER A 125 -18.91 16.32 -5.39
C SER A 125 -19.49 15.30 -6.38
N LYS A 126 -20.60 15.70 -7.02
CA LYS A 126 -21.40 14.94 -7.99
C LYS A 126 -20.64 14.51 -9.27
N LYS A 127 -19.31 14.57 -9.31
CA LYS A 127 -18.49 13.99 -10.37
C LYS A 127 -18.53 12.47 -10.20
N LYS A 128 -19.17 11.79 -11.13
CA LYS A 128 -19.19 10.34 -11.30
C LYS A 128 -17.77 9.81 -11.24
N ASN A 129 -17.29 9.42 -10.04
CA ASN A 129 -16.02 8.72 -9.88
C ASN A 129 -16.20 7.32 -10.44
N LYS A 130 -15.90 7.13 -11.72
CA LYS A 130 -15.78 5.83 -12.40
C LYS A 130 -14.67 4.93 -11.82
N ARG A 131 -14.02 5.35 -10.72
CA ARG A 131 -12.73 4.83 -10.20
C ARG A 131 -12.81 4.08 -8.88
N SER A 132 -13.98 3.85 -8.35
CA SER A 132 -14.14 2.93 -7.23
C SER A 132 -14.22 1.52 -7.78
N LEU A 133 -13.34 0.61 -7.32
CA LEU A 133 -13.48 -0.85 -7.51
C LEU A 133 -14.86 -1.36 -7.03
N ARG A 134 -15.55 -0.60 -6.21
CA ARG A 134 -16.95 -0.81 -5.86
C ARG A 134 -17.82 0.03 -6.78
N ARG A 135 -18.35 -0.58 -7.84
CA ARG A 135 -19.51 -0.02 -8.53
C ARG A 135 -20.57 0.33 -7.47
N ARG A 136 -21.10 1.55 -7.50
CA ARG A 136 -22.32 1.85 -6.76
C ARG A 136 -23.41 0.97 -7.37
N SER A 137 -23.74 -0.11 -6.70
CA SER A 137 -24.77 -1.06 -7.16
C SER A 137 -26.17 -0.42 -7.24
N GLY A 138 -26.34 0.84 -6.81
CA GLY A 138 -27.64 1.46 -6.65
C GLY A 138 -28.52 0.82 -5.58
N ARG A 139 -28.03 -0.24 -4.94
CA ARG A 139 -28.76 -0.99 -3.92
C ARG A 139 -28.73 -0.25 -2.59
N LYS A 140 -29.82 -0.31 -1.85
CA LYS A 140 -29.89 0.26 -0.49
C LYS A 140 -28.95 -0.50 0.45
N PRO A 141 -28.36 0.19 1.47
CA PRO A 141 -27.64 -0.52 2.53
C PRO A 141 -28.57 -1.51 3.24
N GLY A 142 -28.05 -2.70 3.54
CA GLY A 142 -28.80 -3.78 4.20
C GLY A 142 -28.80 -5.07 3.39
N GLY A 143 -29.54 -6.07 3.84
CA GLY A 143 -29.73 -7.35 3.15
C GLY A 143 -30.31 -7.13 1.75
N GLN A 144 -29.71 -7.75 0.75
CA GLN A 144 -30.17 -7.70 -0.64
C GLN A 144 -31.22 -8.78 -0.88
N PRO A 145 -32.07 -8.68 -1.92
CA PRO A 145 -32.96 -9.78 -2.30
C PRO A 145 -32.17 -11.09 -2.48
N GLY A 146 -32.61 -12.15 -1.81
CA GLY A 146 -31.91 -13.44 -1.79
C GLY A 146 -30.84 -13.57 -0.71
N HIS A 147 -30.63 -12.55 0.15
CA HIS A 147 -29.80 -12.71 1.35
C HIS A 147 -30.60 -13.46 2.42
N GLU A 148 -30.16 -14.66 2.76
CA GLU A 148 -30.67 -15.38 3.91
C GLU A 148 -30.27 -14.63 5.16
N GLY A 149 -31.22 -13.93 5.78
CA GLY A 149 -31.01 -13.28 7.06
C GLY A 149 -30.74 -14.32 8.14
N ALA A 150 -29.75 -14.11 8.99
CA ALA A 150 -29.62 -14.91 10.21
C ALA A 150 -30.82 -14.60 11.11
N ARG A 151 -31.74 -15.53 11.23
CA ARG A 151 -32.85 -15.47 12.18
C ARG A 151 -32.55 -16.38 13.34
N LEU A 152 -33.00 -15.97 14.52
CA LEU A 152 -33.02 -16.86 15.69
C LEU A 152 -34.13 -17.90 15.44
N GLU A 153 -33.72 -19.17 15.36
CA GLU A 153 -34.65 -20.28 15.15
C GLU A 153 -35.01 -20.91 16.49
N ARG A 154 -36.26 -21.41 16.59
CA ARG A 154 -36.72 -22.13 17.77
C ARG A 154 -35.99 -23.46 17.87
N VAL A 155 -35.64 -23.83 19.13
CA VAL A 155 -35.16 -25.18 19.43
C VAL A 155 -36.35 -26.09 19.73
N GLU A 156 -36.23 -27.37 19.38
CA GLU A 156 -37.28 -28.36 19.65
C GLU A 156 -37.42 -28.67 21.16
N VAL A 157 -36.27 -28.67 21.87
CA VAL A 157 -36.20 -28.99 23.29
C VAL A 157 -35.53 -27.81 24.00
N PRO A 158 -36.31 -26.93 24.66
CA PRO A 158 -35.76 -25.87 25.50
C PRO A 158 -35.18 -26.46 26.79
N ASP A 159 -34.22 -25.74 27.40
CA ASP A 159 -33.60 -26.14 28.67
C ASP A 159 -34.61 -26.05 29.83
N ASP A 160 -35.44 -25.00 29.86
CA ASP A 160 -36.45 -24.76 30.85
C ASP A 160 -37.80 -24.48 30.19
N HIS A 161 -38.88 -24.87 30.88
CA HIS A 161 -40.25 -24.64 30.45
C HIS A 161 -40.99 -23.91 31.57
N VAL A 162 -41.48 -22.72 31.30
CA VAL A 162 -42.24 -21.91 32.27
C VAL A 162 -43.65 -21.70 31.75
N GLU A 163 -44.63 -22.16 32.50
CA GLU A 163 -46.04 -21.96 32.19
C GLU A 163 -46.53 -20.67 32.87
N HIS A 164 -47.32 -19.90 32.16
CA HIS A 164 -47.99 -18.71 32.66
C HIS A 164 -49.48 -18.94 32.61
N GLU A 165 -50.06 -19.15 33.78
CA GLU A 165 -51.50 -19.34 33.91
C GLU A 165 -52.19 -17.98 34.15
N PRO A 166 -53.40 -17.77 33.62
CA PRO A 166 -54.17 -16.57 33.92
C PRO A 166 -54.71 -16.60 35.38
N ASP A 167 -54.52 -15.49 36.07
CA ASP A 167 -54.98 -15.36 37.49
C ASP A 167 -56.50 -15.38 37.63
N CYS A 168 -57.22 -14.90 36.61
CA CYS A 168 -58.69 -14.84 36.65
C CYS A 168 -59.29 -14.84 35.23
N CYS A 169 -60.56 -15.19 35.16
CA CYS A 169 -61.35 -15.14 33.93
C CYS A 169 -61.53 -13.70 33.41
N GLU A 170 -61.09 -13.39 32.19
CA GLU A 170 -61.24 -12.06 31.58
C GLU A 170 -62.69 -11.65 31.34
N GLY A 171 -63.61 -12.61 31.26
CA GLY A 171 -65.07 -12.35 31.07
C GLY A 171 -65.88 -12.05 32.34
N CYS A 172 -65.59 -12.73 33.44
CA CYS A 172 -66.39 -12.59 34.66
C CYS A 172 -65.56 -12.30 35.95
N GLY A 173 -64.19 -12.29 35.84
CA GLY A 173 -63.31 -12.08 36.97
C GLY A 173 -63.25 -13.26 37.98
N GLY A 174 -63.81 -14.41 37.64
CA GLY A 174 -63.80 -15.60 38.52
C GLY A 174 -62.43 -16.27 38.54
N ASP A 175 -62.13 -16.96 39.65
CA ASP A 175 -60.90 -17.74 39.83
C ASP A 175 -60.85 -18.91 38.82
N LEU A 176 -59.73 -19.11 38.18
CA LEU A 176 -59.45 -20.18 37.23
C LEU A 176 -58.63 -21.32 37.80
N GLN A 177 -58.35 -21.29 39.13
CA GLN A 177 -57.58 -22.32 39.78
C GLN A 177 -58.28 -23.68 39.68
N GLY A 178 -57.72 -24.66 38.99
CA GLY A 178 -58.31 -25.96 38.74
C GLY A 178 -59.29 -26.05 37.56
N ALA A 179 -59.44 -24.99 36.77
CA ALA A 179 -60.15 -25.04 35.49
C ALA A 179 -59.41 -25.95 34.48
N GLU A 180 -60.19 -26.54 33.56
CA GLU A 180 -59.61 -27.40 32.50
C GLU A 180 -58.75 -26.60 31.56
N ARG A 181 -57.52 -27.10 31.24
CA ARG A 181 -56.59 -26.51 30.27
C ARG A 181 -57.14 -26.66 28.86
N VAL A 182 -57.11 -25.61 28.08
CA VAL A 182 -57.54 -25.57 26.69
C VAL A 182 -56.31 -25.28 25.84
N GLU A 183 -55.88 -26.23 25.00
CA GLU A 183 -54.69 -26.07 24.13
C GLU A 183 -54.95 -25.11 22.96
N GLU A 184 -56.21 -24.89 22.58
CA GLU A 184 -56.58 -23.99 21.48
C GLU A 184 -56.32 -22.53 21.87
N GLY A 185 -55.39 -21.89 21.17
CA GLY A 185 -54.97 -20.51 21.42
C GLY A 185 -53.72 -20.37 22.29
N GLU A 186 -53.11 -21.47 22.74
CA GLU A 186 -51.81 -21.40 23.42
C GLU A 186 -50.74 -20.81 22.50
N GLU A 187 -49.99 -19.83 22.98
CA GLU A 187 -48.84 -19.24 22.31
C GLU A 187 -47.57 -19.51 23.12
N SER A 188 -46.54 -20.07 22.50
CA SER A 188 -45.27 -20.27 23.16
C SER A 188 -44.19 -19.38 22.55
N ARG A 189 -43.34 -18.79 23.40
CA ARG A 189 -42.20 -17.94 23.03
C ARG A 189 -40.95 -18.48 23.69
N GLN A 190 -39.83 -18.47 22.95
CA GLN A 190 -38.53 -18.88 23.48
C GLN A 190 -37.64 -17.66 23.65
N VAL A 191 -36.99 -17.56 24.81
CA VAL A 191 -35.98 -16.56 25.13
C VAL A 191 -34.63 -17.28 25.23
N PHE A 192 -33.65 -16.83 24.48
CA PHE A 192 -32.28 -17.35 24.52
C PHE A 192 -31.45 -16.39 25.36
N ASP A 193 -30.97 -16.84 26.49
CA ASP A 193 -30.17 -16.05 27.41
C ASP A 193 -28.90 -16.80 27.82
N LEU A 194 -27.97 -16.10 28.47
CA LEU A 194 -26.82 -16.74 29.10
C LEU A 194 -27.28 -17.40 30.43
N PRO A 195 -26.61 -18.49 30.85
CA PRO A 195 -26.85 -19.03 32.18
C PRO A 195 -26.53 -17.98 33.25
N GLU A 196 -27.24 -18.00 34.37
CA GLU A 196 -27.06 -17.04 35.46
C GLU A 196 -25.62 -17.00 35.96
N GLU A 197 -24.90 -18.12 35.90
CA GLU A 197 -23.50 -18.23 36.28
C GLU A 197 -22.71 -19.04 35.25
N ILE A 198 -21.65 -18.44 34.70
CA ILE A 198 -20.67 -19.12 33.82
C ILE A 198 -19.59 -19.74 34.73
N ALA A 199 -19.94 -20.80 35.48
CA ALA A 199 -19.04 -21.43 36.43
C ALA A 199 -18.02 -22.37 35.77
N LEU A 200 -16.83 -22.48 36.39
CA LEU A 200 -15.84 -23.51 36.00
C LEU A 200 -16.33 -24.90 36.45
N ARG A 201 -16.29 -25.86 35.54
CA ARG A 201 -16.46 -27.28 35.91
C ARG A 201 -15.18 -27.79 36.55
N VAL A 202 -15.23 -28.20 37.81
CA VAL A 202 -14.12 -28.81 38.54
C VAL A 202 -14.22 -30.34 38.45
N ILE A 203 -13.17 -31.01 38.03
CA ILE A 203 -13.06 -32.47 37.95
C ILE A 203 -11.92 -32.91 38.87
N GLU A 204 -12.22 -33.72 39.87
CA GLU A 204 -11.21 -34.35 40.71
C GLU A 204 -10.79 -35.71 40.12
N HIS A 205 -9.50 -35.91 39.92
CA HIS A 205 -8.93 -37.20 39.52
C HIS A 205 -8.26 -37.84 40.70
N VAL A 206 -8.66 -39.09 41.01
CA VAL A 206 -8.12 -39.86 42.14
C VAL A 206 -7.42 -41.12 41.64
N ALA A 207 -6.15 -41.25 41.91
CA ALA A 207 -5.39 -42.50 41.66
C ALA A 207 -5.64 -43.46 42.84
N VAL A 208 -6.57 -44.39 42.67
CA VAL A 208 -6.94 -45.36 43.69
C VAL A 208 -5.85 -46.40 43.84
N CYS A 209 -5.47 -46.70 45.07
CA CYS A 209 -4.54 -47.81 45.40
C CYS A 209 -5.32 -49.10 45.72
N ARG A 210 -4.87 -50.23 45.17
CA ARG A 210 -5.45 -51.55 45.49
C ARG A 210 -4.30 -52.50 45.88
N CYS A 211 -4.56 -53.33 46.90
CA CYS A 211 -3.68 -54.39 47.34
C CYS A 211 -4.03 -55.68 46.58
N CYS A 212 -3.04 -56.36 45.99
CA CYS A 212 -3.23 -57.66 45.36
C CYS A 212 -3.46 -58.70 46.43
N GLU A 213 -4.52 -59.50 46.33
CA GLU A 213 -4.83 -60.55 47.28
C GLU A 213 -3.82 -61.72 47.25
N ASP A 214 -3.21 -61.97 46.08
CA ASP A 214 -2.27 -63.10 45.90
C ASP A 214 -0.87 -62.79 46.42
N CYS A 215 -0.35 -61.57 46.24
CA CYS A 215 1.07 -61.26 46.56
C CYS A 215 1.23 -60.07 47.53
N GLY A 216 0.15 -59.43 47.98
CA GLY A 216 0.16 -58.28 48.91
C GLY A 216 0.75 -56.98 48.31
N THR A 217 1.06 -56.94 47.02
CA THR A 217 1.60 -55.74 46.39
C THR A 217 0.54 -54.67 46.23
N VAL A 218 0.82 -53.45 46.70
CA VAL A 218 -0.07 -52.27 46.50
C VAL A 218 0.24 -51.61 45.18
N SER A 219 -0.72 -51.53 44.27
CA SER A 219 -0.62 -50.85 42.99
C SER A 219 -1.53 -49.63 42.96
N ALA A 220 -0.97 -48.50 42.50
CA ALA A 220 -1.73 -47.27 42.34
C ALA A 220 -2.14 -47.08 40.88
N GLY A 221 -3.34 -46.49 40.66
CA GLY A 221 -3.78 -46.05 39.35
C GLY A 221 -2.89 -44.92 38.82
N SER A 222 -2.90 -44.71 37.51
CA SER A 222 -2.20 -43.59 36.85
C SER A 222 -3.17 -42.50 36.48
N PHE A 223 -2.71 -41.25 36.55
CA PHE A 223 -3.48 -40.12 36.04
C PHE A 223 -3.47 -40.09 34.50
N PRO A 224 -4.52 -39.59 33.86
CA PRO A 224 -4.53 -39.38 32.42
C PRO A 224 -3.43 -38.43 31.97
N GLU A 225 -3.00 -38.58 30.73
CA GLU A 225 -2.11 -37.60 30.10
C GLU A 225 -2.72 -36.20 30.13
N GLY A 226 -2.02 -35.21 30.66
CA GLY A 226 -2.56 -33.87 30.86
C GLY A 226 -2.95 -33.52 32.28
N VAL A 227 -3.15 -34.49 33.18
CA VAL A 227 -3.32 -34.27 34.61
C VAL A 227 -1.97 -34.42 35.31
N ARG A 228 -1.27 -33.30 35.51
CA ARG A 228 0.14 -33.30 35.93
C ARG A 228 0.42 -32.59 37.26
N ALA A 229 -0.52 -31.73 37.68
CA ALA A 229 -0.38 -30.93 38.90
C ALA A 229 -1.54 -31.20 39.86
N PRO A 230 -1.31 -31.00 41.16
CA PRO A 230 -2.37 -31.16 42.16
C PRO A 230 -3.59 -30.27 41.88
N VAL A 231 -3.38 -29.07 41.32
CA VAL A 231 -4.40 -28.13 40.86
C VAL A 231 -3.93 -27.52 39.55
N GLN A 232 -4.79 -27.53 38.54
CA GLN A 232 -4.46 -26.96 37.24
C GLN A 232 -5.70 -26.49 36.48
N TYR A 233 -5.55 -25.52 35.58
CA TYR A 233 -6.62 -25.19 34.64
C TYR A 233 -6.70 -26.21 33.53
N GLY A 234 -7.89 -26.53 33.10
CA GLY A 234 -8.16 -27.44 32.00
C GLY A 234 -8.00 -26.82 30.61
N PRO A 235 -8.05 -27.66 29.55
CA PRO A 235 -7.82 -27.23 28.16
C PRO A 235 -8.79 -26.15 27.65
N GLY A 236 -10.03 -26.10 28.19
CA GLY A 236 -11.01 -25.06 27.84
C GLY A 236 -10.58 -23.67 28.31
N VAL A 237 -10.02 -23.54 29.53
CA VAL A 237 -9.50 -22.27 30.04
C VAL A 237 -8.24 -21.84 29.30
N HIS A 238 -7.35 -22.79 28.96
CA HIS A 238 -6.19 -22.52 28.11
C HIS A 238 -6.61 -21.98 26.74
N ALA A 239 -7.58 -22.64 26.10
CA ALA A 239 -8.13 -22.22 24.81
C ALA A 239 -8.73 -20.81 24.87
N LEU A 240 -9.50 -20.51 25.94
CA LEU A 240 -10.09 -19.18 26.13
C LEU A 240 -9.01 -18.10 26.24
N GLY A 241 -7.97 -18.32 27.06
CA GLY A 241 -6.86 -17.36 27.20
C GLY A 241 -6.13 -17.11 25.88
N VAL A 242 -5.81 -18.16 25.12
CA VAL A 242 -5.18 -18.06 23.79
C VAL A 242 -6.12 -17.38 22.79
N TYR A 243 -7.40 -17.72 22.78
CA TYR A 243 -8.41 -17.11 21.91
C TYR A 243 -8.54 -15.61 22.13
N LEU A 244 -8.66 -15.18 23.37
CA LEU A 244 -8.79 -13.76 23.72
C LEU A 244 -7.54 -12.98 23.30
N HIS A 245 -6.34 -13.51 23.53
CA HIS A 245 -5.11 -12.79 23.22
C HIS A 245 -4.76 -12.84 21.74
N VAL A 246 -4.76 -14.02 21.10
CA VAL A 246 -4.24 -14.17 19.73
C VAL A 246 -5.32 -13.89 18.70
N PHE A 247 -6.57 -14.29 18.92
CA PHE A 247 -7.63 -14.10 17.94
C PHE A 247 -8.35 -12.77 18.11
N GLN A 248 -8.71 -12.41 19.34
CA GLN A 248 -9.43 -11.17 19.66
C GLN A 248 -8.49 -9.98 19.94
N HIS A 249 -7.16 -10.22 19.93
CA HIS A 249 -6.12 -9.21 20.15
C HIS A 249 -6.19 -8.49 21.50
N ILE A 250 -6.82 -9.08 22.52
CA ILE A 250 -6.98 -8.47 23.84
C ILE A 250 -5.63 -8.52 24.58
N PRO A 251 -5.16 -7.40 25.18
CA PRO A 251 -3.94 -7.38 26.01
C PRO A 251 -4.04 -8.38 27.15
N TYR A 252 -2.91 -8.98 27.54
CA TYR A 252 -2.86 -10.03 28.56
C TYR A 252 -3.60 -9.69 29.86
N ASP A 253 -3.39 -8.49 30.40
CA ASP A 253 -4.03 -8.07 31.64
C ASP A 253 -5.54 -7.95 31.50
N ARG A 254 -6.02 -7.38 30.39
CA ARG A 254 -7.47 -7.31 30.10
C ARG A 254 -8.09 -8.67 29.82
N ALA A 255 -7.34 -9.58 29.19
CA ALA A 255 -7.80 -10.96 28.97
C ALA A 255 -7.93 -11.69 30.31
N ARG A 256 -6.97 -11.51 31.24
CA ARG A 256 -7.05 -12.02 32.61
C ARG A 256 -8.31 -11.52 33.33
N GLN A 257 -8.54 -10.21 33.27
CA GLN A 257 -9.71 -9.61 33.91
C GLN A 257 -11.02 -10.13 33.32
N LEU A 258 -11.12 -10.22 32.00
CA LEU A 258 -12.32 -10.75 31.33
C LEU A 258 -12.60 -12.22 31.72
N ILE A 259 -11.57 -13.05 31.83
CA ILE A 259 -11.73 -14.45 32.30
C ILE A 259 -12.24 -14.45 33.72
N PHE A 260 -11.69 -13.62 34.61
CA PHE A 260 -12.15 -13.50 35.99
C PHE A 260 -13.60 -13.03 36.07
N ASP A 261 -13.96 -11.97 35.36
CA ASP A 261 -15.31 -11.40 35.37
C ASP A 261 -16.38 -12.40 34.87
N LEU A 262 -16.01 -13.26 33.90
CA LEU A 262 -16.95 -14.25 33.34
C LEU A 262 -17.04 -15.55 34.15
N THR A 263 -15.92 -16.01 34.71
CA THR A 263 -15.82 -17.39 35.24
C THR A 263 -15.35 -17.47 36.68
N GLY A 264 -15.00 -16.37 37.33
CA GLY A 264 -14.35 -16.34 38.63
C GLY A 264 -12.93 -16.88 38.70
N ALA A 265 -12.33 -17.29 37.54
CA ALA A 265 -10.99 -17.85 37.51
C ALA A 265 -9.92 -16.77 37.59
N ASP A 266 -9.15 -16.73 38.66
CA ASP A 266 -8.01 -15.80 38.82
C ASP A 266 -6.74 -16.34 38.11
N VAL A 267 -6.69 -16.18 36.78
CA VAL A 267 -5.54 -16.58 35.97
C VAL A 267 -4.49 -15.46 35.94
N SER A 268 -3.20 -15.83 35.97
CA SER A 268 -2.14 -14.84 35.83
C SER A 268 -1.85 -14.51 34.35
N THR A 269 -1.30 -13.30 34.08
CA THR A 269 -0.82 -12.96 32.73
C THR A 269 0.31 -13.90 32.28
N ALA A 270 1.12 -14.40 33.21
CA ALA A 270 2.15 -15.40 32.95
C ALA A 270 1.54 -16.73 32.50
N SER A 271 0.42 -17.15 33.08
CA SER A 271 -0.29 -18.36 32.66
C SER A 271 -0.77 -18.23 31.21
N ILE A 272 -1.42 -17.12 30.82
CA ILE A 272 -1.87 -16.91 29.45
C ILE A 272 -0.67 -16.91 28.48
N THR A 273 0.45 -16.29 28.85
CA THR A 273 1.66 -16.29 28.05
C THR A 273 2.20 -17.73 27.88
N ALA A 274 2.23 -18.51 28.95
CA ALA A 274 2.66 -19.92 28.90
C ALA A 274 1.74 -20.77 28.02
N TRP A 275 0.44 -20.53 28.04
CA TRP A 275 -0.52 -21.23 27.17
C TRP A 275 -0.33 -20.89 25.69
N VAL A 276 -0.03 -19.63 25.36
CA VAL A 276 0.32 -19.24 23.97
C VAL A 276 1.61 -19.93 23.53
N ASP A 277 2.60 -20.01 24.40
CA ASP A 277 3.87 -20.71 24.14
C ASP A 277 3.65 -22.22 23.96
N GLN A 278 2.83 -22.83 24.79
CA GLN A 278 2.47 -24.25 24.68
C GLN A 278 1.73 -24.53 23.37
N ALA A 279 0.73 -23.71 23.03
CA ALA A 279 0.01 -23.81 21.77
C ALA A 279 0.97 -23.72 20.57
N ALA A 280 1.89 -22.73 20.55
CA ALA A 280 2.85 -22.59 19.48
C ALA A 280 3.79 -23.79 19.33
N ARG A 281 4.22 -24.41 20.43
CA ARG A 281 5.03 -25.64 20.39
C ARG A 281 4.26 -26.84 19.85
N GLY A 282 2.97 -26.97 20.22
CA GLY A 282 2.11 -28.05 19.72
C GLY A 282 1.74 -27.93 18.23
N LEU A 283 2.09 -26.80 17.58
CA LEU A 283 1.77 -26.53 16.17
C LEU A 283 2.95 -26.70 15.22
N THR A 284 4.02 -27.38 15.60
CA THR A 284 5.21 -27.54 14.72
C THR A 284 4.87 -28.36 13.48
N GLU A 285 4.19 -29.48 13.65
CA GLU A 285 3.75 -30.36 12.55
C GLU A 285 2.71 -29.66 11.66
N PHE A 286 1.73 -28.98 12.28
CA PHE A 286 0.75 -28.18 11.57
C PHE A 286 1.40 -27.11 10.68
N ASP A 287 2.38 -26.35 11.20
CA ASP A 287 3.06 -25.27 10.46
C ASP A 287 3.80 -25.81 9.23
N GLU A 288 4.43 -26.98 9.35
CA GLU A 288 5.10 -27.64 8.22
C GLU A 288 4.10 -28.20 7.20
N GLN A 289 3.03 -28.86 7.65
CA GLN A 289 1.97 -29.31 6.74
C GLN A 289 1.31 -28.15 6.01
N LEU A 290 1.02 -27.04 6.71
CA LEU A 290 0.46 -25.83 6.12
C LEU A 290 1.38 -25.24 5.05
N ARG A 291 2.70 -25.21 5.31
CA ARG A 291 3.70 -24.79 4.33
C ARG A 291 3.64 -25.66 3.07
N GLN A 292 3.64 -26.99 3.25
CA GLN A 292 3.59 -27.94 2.14
C GLN A 292 2.29 -27.85 1.33
N LEU A 293 1.16 -27.61 1.99
CA LEU A 293 -0.11 -27.39 1.30
C LEU A 293 -0.07 -26.12 0.46
N LEU A 294 0.43 -25.01 1.03
CA LEU A 294 0.57 -23.74 0.30
C LEU A 294 1.50 -23.87 -0.92
N CYS A 295 2.59 -24.66 -0.84
CA CYS A 295 3.46 -24.89 -1.98
C CYS A 295 2.76 -25.66 -3.14
N LYS A 296 1.68 -26.37 -2.86
CA LYS A 296 0.91 -27.13 -3.84
C LYS A 296 -0.32 -26.41 -4.38
N GLU A 297 -0.68 -25.28 -3.78
CA GLU A 297 -1.84 -24.50 -4.23
C GLU A 297 -1.61 -23.90 -5.63
N PRO A 298 -2.61 -23.87 -6.49
CA PRO A 298 -2.47 -23.30 -7.84
C PRO A 298 -2.26 -21.79 -7.82
N VAL A 299 -2.84 -21.09 -6.84
CA VAL A 299 -2.74 -19.62 -6.68
C VAL A 299 -2.60 -19.28 -5.22
N VAL A 300 -1.56 -18.52 -4.87
CA VAL A 300 -1.32 -18.01 -3.51
C VAL A 300 -1.13 -16.50 -3.53
N ASN A 301 -1.80 -15.84 -2.61
CA ASN A 301 -1.70 -14.40 -2.38
C ASN A 301 -0.61 -14.11 -1.34
N PHE A 302 0.37 -13.28 -1.69
CA PHE A 302 1.46 -12.88 -0.82
C PHE A 302 1.39 -11.39 -0.49
N ASP A 303 1.63 -11.06 0.77
CA ASP A 303 1.74 -9.66 1.24
C ASP A 303 2.66 -9.56 2.45
N GLU A 304 3.21 -8.38 2.72
CA GLU A 304 4.02 -8.14 3.90
C GLU A 304 3.73 -6.77 4.53
N THR A 305 3.87 -6.72 5.84
CA THR A 305 3.65 -5.49 6.60
C THR A 305 4.70 -5.26 7.65
N GLY A 306 5.14 -4.00 7.80
CA GLY A 306 6.03 -3.60 8.88
C GLY A 306 5.35 -3.73 10.24
N ALA A 307 6.06 -4.27 11.21
CA ALA A 307 5.61 -4.46 12.58
C ALA A 307 6.69 -4.01 13.58
N ARG A 308 6.28 -3.54 14.77
CA ARG A 308 7.25 -3.23 15.83
C ARG A 308 7.49 -4.48 16.66
N ILE A 309 8.71 -5.03 16.57
CA ILE A 309 9.13 -6.26 17.25
C ILE A 309 10.42 -5.95 18.01
N ALA A 310 10.49 -6.30 19.28
CA ALA A 310 11.64 -6.05 20.13
C ALA A 310 12.14 -4.57 20.07
N GLY A 311 11.21 -3.63 20.02
CA GLY A 311 11.50 -2.20 19.96
C GLY A 311 11.99 -1.67 18.59
N ARG A 312 12.18 -2.52 17.59
CA ARG A 312 12.66 -2.20 16.23
C ARG A 312 11.64 -2.54 15.15
N LEU A 313 11.89 -2.07 13.92
CA LEU A 313 11.10 -2.46 12.76
C LEU A 313 11.43 -3.91 12.40
N GLY A 314 10.43 -4.77 12.43
CA GLY A 314 10.41 -6.10 11.85
C GLY A 314 9.32 -6.20 10.79
N TRP A 315 9.14 -7.38 10.21
CA TRP A 315 8.19 -7.62 9.13
C TRP A 315 7.41 -8.90 9.37
N ILE A 316 6.14 -8.84 9.03
CA ILE A 316 5.27 -10.01 8.99
C ILE A 316 4.93 -10.27 7.53
N HIS A 317 5.14 -11.49 7.09
CA HIS A 317 4.78 -11.99 5.77
C HIS A 317 3.56 -12.86 5.88
N SER A 318 2.67 -12.80 4.91
CA SER A 318 1.51 -13.68 4.76
C SER A 318 1.55 -14.42 3.43
N ALA A 319 1.16 -15.69 3.46
CA ALA A 319 0.82 -16.49 2.29
C ALA A 319 -0.61 -17.01 2.51
N SER A 320 -1.52 -16.69 1.60
CA SER A 320 -2.96 -16.85 1.81
C SER A 320 -3.67 -17.41 0.58
N THR A 321 -4.58 -18.36 0.82
CA THR A 321 -5.63 -18.80 -0.11
C THR A 321 -7.00 -18.62 0.54
N ASP A 322 -8.08 -18.97 -0.12
CA ASP A 322 -9.42 -18.94 0.47
C ASP A 322 -9.56 -19.89 1.66
N THR A 323 -8.75 -20.95 1.73
CA THR A 323 -8.80 -21.99 2.75
C THR A 323 -7.62 -22.03 3.70
N LEU A 324 -6.48 -21.43 3.33
CA LEU A 324 -5.22 -21.49 4.07
C LEU A 324 -4.71 -20.08 4.36
N THR A 325 -4.05 -19.90 5.52
CA THR A 325 -3.33 -18.67 5.84
C THR A 325 -2.12 -18.97 6.70
N ARG A 326 -0.95 -18.58 6.25
CA ARG A 326 0.29 -18.68 7.01
C ARG A 326 0.92 -17.32 7.22
N TYR A 327 1.28 -17.00 8.47
CA TYR A 327 2.02 -15.80 8.84
C TYR A 327 3.41 -16.18 9.35
N THR A 328 4.41 -15.42 8.95
CA THR A 328 5.77 -15.54 9.46
C THR A 328 6.32 -14.18 9.87
N ALA A 329 7.16 -14.16 10.93
CA ALA A 329 7.78 -12.93 11.43
C ALA A 329 9.29 -12.97 11.17
N HIS A 330 9.85 -11.88 10.60
CA HIS A 330 11.27 -11.75 10.31
C HIS A 330 11.78 -10.33 10.52
N ALA A 331 13.09 -10.18 10.77
CA ALA A 331 13.71 -8.86 10.94
C ALA A 331 13.82 -8.07 9.63
N LYS A 332 13.87 -8.75 8.48
CA LYS A 332 14.00 -8.16 7.14
C LYS A 332 12.73 -8.33 6.32
N ARG A 333 12.57 -7.50 5.26
CA ARG A 333 11.43 -7.55 4.33
C ARG A 333 11.69 -8.40 3.08
N GLY A 334 12.94 -8.45 2.60
CA GLY A 334 13.28 -8.97 1.28
C GLY A 334 13.41 -10.50 1.21
N THR A 335 14.17 -10.98 0.21
CA THR A 335 14.33 -12.40 -0.12
C THR A 335 14.71 -13.27 1.06
N GLU A 336 15.65 -12.85 1.92
CA GLU A 336 16.01 -13.61 3.14
C GLU A 336 14.81 -13.95 4.02
N ALA A 337 13.84 -13.03 4.15
CA ALA A 337 12.64 -13.28 4.92
C ALA A 337 11.66 -14.22 4.20
N MET A 338 11.56 -14.07 2.89
CA MET A 338 10.73 -14.92 2.03
C MET A 338 11.28 -16.35 1.98
N ASP A 339 12.62 -16.50 1.91
CA ASP A 339 13.30 -17.79 2.00
C ASP A 339 13.07 -18.45 3.36
N ASN A 340 13.18 -17.67 4.44
CA ASN A 340 12.89 -18.17 5.80
C ASN A 340 11.42 -18.57 5.97
N ALA A 341 10.49 -17.90 5.28
CA ALA A 341 9.08 -18.29 5.24
C ALA A 341 8.87 -19.63 4.50
N GLY A 342 9.75 -20.01 3.57
CA GLY A 342 9.86 -21.33 2.96
C GLY A 342 8.71 -21.73 2.03
N VAL A 343 7.81 -20.81 1.63
CA VAL A 343 6.77 -21.10 0.63
C VAL A 343 7.27 -20.75 -0.76
N LEU A 344 7.70 -19.51 -0.99
CA LEU A 344 8.13 -19.02 -2.32
C LEU A 344 9.28 -19.82 -2.95
N PRO A 345 10.31 -20.29 -2.20
CA PRO A 345 11.40 -21.08 -2.78
C PRO A 345 10.95 -22.38 -3.45
N ASP A 346 9.88 -22.98 -2.94
CA ASP A 346 9.34 -24.27 -3.42
C ASP A 346 8.02 -24.11 -4.20
N PHE A 347 7.60 -22.88 -4.51
CA PHE A 347 6.30 -22.59 -5.10
C PHE A 347 6.39 -22.45 -6.63
N GLU A 348 5.63 -23.24 -7.36
CA GLU A 348 5.56 -23.23 -8.82
C GLU A 348 4.22 -22.71 -9.37
N GLY A 349 3.25 -22.42 -8.49
CA GLY A 349 1.95 -21.87 -8.85
C GLY A 349 1.99 -20.38 -9.17
N VAL A 350 0.80 -19.74 -9.20
CA VAL A 350 0.67 -18.30 -9.43
C VAL A 350 0.79 -17.52 -8.13
N ALA A 351 1.86 -16.74 -8.00
CA ALA A 351 2.10 -15.83 -6.89
C ALA A 351 1.47 -14.45 -7.16
N VAL A 352 0.40 -14.12 -6.43
CA VAL A 352 -0.26 -12.81 -6.51
C VAL A 352 0.34 -11.86 -5.47
N HIS A 353 0.85 -10.69 -5.90
CA HIS A 353 1.52 -9.74 -5.01
C HIS A 353 1.44 -8.28 -5.50
N ASP A 354 1.97 -7.32 -4.71
CA ASP A 354 1.96 -5.88 -5.02
C ASP A 354 2.99 -5.42 -6.06
N GLY A 355 3.86 -6.32 -6.52
CA GLY A 355 4.96 -6.00 -7.44
C GLY A 355 6.26 -5.59 -6.75
N TYR A 356 6.41 -5.82 -5.44
CA TYR A 356 7.67 -5.61 -4.73
C TYR A 356 8.80 -6.43 -5.35
N LYS A 357 9.92 -5.78 -5.68
CA LYS A 357 10.99 -6.35 -6.51
C LYS A 357 11.52 -7.72 -6.06
N PRO A 358 11.72 -8.03 -4.76
CA PRO A 358 12.21 -9.32 -4.32
C PRO A 358 11.38 -10.54 -4.77
N TYR A 359 10.09 -10.39 -5.05
CA TYR A 359 9.29 -11.49 -5.58
C TYR A 359 9.83 -12.02 -6.92
N GLN A 360 10.44 -11.15 -7.73
CA GLN A 360 11.01 -11.51 -9.04
C GLN A 360 12.22 -12.47 -8.94
N SER A 361 12.79 -12.67 -7.74
CA SER A 361 13.88 -13.63 -7.55
C SER A 361 13.41 -15.09 -7.58
N TYR A 362 12.10 -15.33 -7.57
CA TYR A 362 11.48 -16.67 -7.57
C TYR A 362 10.96 -16.97 -8.99
N GLU A 363 11.90 -17.22 -9.92
CA GLU A 363 11.61 -17.40 -11.35
C GLU A 363 10.77 -18.66 -11.65
N GLN A 364 10.75 -19.65 -10.73
CA GLN A 364 9.93 -20.86 -10.83
C GLN A 364 8.44 -20.57 -10.61
N ALA A 365 8.10 -19.49 -9.90
CA ALA A 365 6.72 -19.09 -9.69
C ALA A 365 6.20 -18.27 -10.88
N ILE A 366 4.95 -18.43 -11.21
CA ILE A 366 4.23 -17.57 -12.17
C ILE A 366 3.76 -16.33 -11.40
N HIS A 367 4.12 -15.14 -11.86
CA HIS A 367 3.74 -13.92 -11.16
C HIS A 367 2.44 -13.32 -11.67
N ALA A 368 1.65 -12.74 -10.74
CA ALA A 368 0.48 -11.92 -11.03
C ALA A 368 0.49 -10.65 -10.18
N LEU A 369 0.23 -9.51 -10.81
CA LEU A 369 0.26 -8.22 -10.14
C LEU A 369 -1.12 -7.78 -9.67
N CYS A 370 -1.20 -7.26 -8.45
CA CYS A 370 -2.43 -6.73 -7.88
C CYS A 370 -2.88 -5.47 -8.62
N SER A 371 -3.96 -5.56 -9.39
CA SER A 371 -4.53 -4.40 -10.09
C SER A 371 -5.06 -3.33 -9.13
N GLY A 372 -5.42 -3.68 -7.89
CA GLY A 372 -5.79 -2.69 -6.87
C GLY A 372 -4.66 -1.72 -6.52
N HIS A 373 -3.41 -2.16 -6.54
CA HIS A 373 -2.22 -1.30 -6.38
C HIS A 373 -2.02 -0.43 -7.63
N HIS A 374 -2.10 -1.02 -8.83
CA HIS A 374 -2.00 -0.28 -10.08
C HIS A 374 -3.04 0.84 -10.17
N LEU A 375 -4.31 0.57 -9.85
CA LEU A 375 -5.37 1.57 -9.90
C LEU A 375 -5.13 2.74 -8.94
N ARG A 376 -4.57 2.51 -7.75
CA ARG A 376 -4.18 3.58 -6.82
C ARG A 376 -3.04 4.44 -7.38
N GLU A 377 -2.03 3.82 -7.97
CA GLU A 377 -0.89 4.50 -8.56
C GLU A 377 -1.28 5.22 -9.86
N LEU A 378 -2.15 4.64 -10.69
CA LEU A 378 -2.72 5.27 -11.87
C LEU A 378 -3.55 6.51 -11.50
N LEU A 379 -4.33 6.46 -10.41
CA LEU A 379 -5.03 7.63 -9.90
C LEU A 379 -4.05 8.75 -9.52
N ALA A 380 -2.94 8.41 -8.84
CA ALA A 380 -1.92 9.40 -8.51
C ALA A 380 -1.25 9.99 -9.76
N ALA A 381 -0.99 9.19 -10.79
CA ALA A 381 -0.44 9.65 -12.05
C ALA A 381 -1.40 10.59 -12.79
N GLU A 382 -2.70 10.26 -12.81
CA GLU A 382 -3.72 11.12 -13.40
C GLU A 382 -3.88 12.46 -12.64
N GLU A 383 -3.83 12.46 -11.30
CA GLU A 383 -3.82 13.69 -10.49
C GLU A 383 -2.59 14.58 -10.80
N GLN A 384 -1.53 14.00 -11.40
CA GLN A 384 -0.35 14.71 -11.90
C GLN A 384 -0.47 15.12 -13.38
N GLY A 385 -1.63 14.95 -14.01
CA GLY A 385 -1.90 15.35 -15.39
C GLY A 385 -1.54 14.30 -16.45
N GLN A 386 -1.23 13.05 -16.06
CA GLN A 386 -0.94 11.95 -16.98
C GLN A 386 -2.25 11.34 -17.49
N SER A 387 -2.73 11.73 -18.67
CA SER A 387 -4.03 11.27 -19.20
C SER A 387 -4.06 9.78 -19.56
N TRP A 388 -2.91 9.19 -19.95
CA TRP A 388 -2.79 7.76 -20.21
C TRP A 388 -3.20 6.90 -19.00
N ALA A 389 -2.99 7.42 -17.79
CA ALA A 389 -3.31 6.70 -16.56
C ALA A 389 -4.82 6.47 -16.39
N SER A 390 -5.65 7.43 -16.85
CA SER A 390 -7.11 7.25 -16.89
C SER A 390 -7.52 6.17 -17.89
N ALA A 391 -6.91 6.17 -19.08
CA ALA A 391 -7.18 5.15 -20.11
C ALA A 391 -6.82 3.74 -19.60
N MET A 392 -5.64 3.58 -19.00
CA MET A 392 -5.21 2.29 -18.40
C MET A 392 -6.15 1.84 -17.28
N SER A 393 -6.59 2.77 -16.43
CA SER A 393 -7.54 2.45 -15.35
C SER A 393 -8.88 1.94 -15.90
N CYS A 394 -9.41 2.58 -16.95
CA CYS A 394 -10.63 2.12 -17.61
C CYS A 394 -10.43 0.73 -18.22
N LEU A 395 -9.34 0.52 -18.96
CA LEU A 395 -9.03 -0.75 -19.60
C LEU A 395 -8.99 -1.91 -18.57
N LEU A 396 -8.26 -1.74 -17.46
CA LEU A 396 -8.17 -2.77 -16.43
C LEU A 396 -9.52 -3.07 -15.77
N LEU A 397 -10.34 -2.04 -15.51
CA LEU A 397 -11.66 -2.21 -14.90
C LEU A 397 -12.66 -2.88 -15.85
N ASP A 398 -12.67 -2.47 -17.12
CA ASP A 398 -13.55 -3.03 -18.13
C ASP A 398 -13.17 -4.49 -18.43
N SER A 399 -11.87 -4.80 -18.48
CA SER A 399 -11.38 -6.18 -18.63
C SER A 399 -11.77 -7.06 -17.45
N ASN A 400 -11.68 -6.55 -16.21
CA ASN A 400 -12.15 -7.29 -15.04
C ASN A 400 -13.66 -7.54 -15.09
N GLU A 401 -14.44 -6.57 -15.57
CA GLU A 401 -15.89 -6.74 -15.73
C GLU A 401 -16.21 -7.86 -16.74
N GLN A 402 -15.48 -7.92 -17.86
CA GLN A 402 -15.63 -8.99 -18.86
C GLN A 402 -15.29 -10.36 -18.26
N VAL A 403 -14.20 -10.46 -17.47
CA VAL A 403 -13.84 -11.70 -16.76
C VAL A 403 -14.94 -12.12 -15.79
N GLU A 404 -15.46 -11.21 -14.98
CA GLU A 404 -16.54 -11.53 -14.03
C GLU A 404 -17.86 -11.94 -14.73
N GLN A 405 -18.17 -11.33 -15.88
CA GLN A 405 -19.30 -11.74 -16.70
C GLN A 405 -19.09 -13.15 -17.30
N ALA A 406 -17.88 -13.45 -17.78
CA ALA A 406 -17.53 -14.76 -18.31
C ALA A 406 -17.60 -15.84 -17.24
N LYS A 407 -17.08 -15.58 -16.03
CA LYS A 407 -17.22 -16.49 -14.86
C LYS A 407 -18.69 -16.73 -14.52
N ALA A 408 -19.51 -15.68 -14.48
CA ALA A 408 -20.95 -15.80 -14.19
C ALA A 408 -21.71 -16.58 -15.27
N ALA A 409 -21.21 -16.60 -16.50
CA ALA A 409 -21.72 -17.44 -17.60
C ALA A 409 -21.17 -18.88 -17.59
N GLY A 410 -20.32 -19.26 -16.61
CA GLY A 410 -19.73 -20.60 -16.50
C GLY A 410 -18.58 -20.85 -17.47
N LEU A 411 -17.97 -19.81 -18.04
CA LEU A 411 -16.81 -19.95 -18.91
C LEU A 411 -15.52 -20.07 -18.06
N GLU A 412 -14.54 -20.79 -18.58
CA GLU A 412 -13.24 -20.99 -17.91
C GLU A 412 -12.17 -20.03 -18.41
N ALA A 413 -12.37 -19.35 -19.55
CA ALA A 413 -11.44 -18.39 -20.15
C ALA A 413 -12.20 -17.36 -21.00
N LEU A 414 -11.57 -16.20 -21.24
CA LEU A 414 -12.04 -15.27 -22.27
C LEU A 414 -11.76 -15.86 -23.67
N ALA A 415 -12.60 -15.47 -24.64
CA ALA A 415 -12.38 -15.81 -26.03
C ALA A 415 -11.03 -15.25 -26.54
N ALA A 416 -10.36 -15.96 -27.42
CA ALA A 416 -9.02 -15.60 -27.90
C ALA A 416 -8.97 -14.25 -28.62
N ASP A 417 -10.04 -13.86 -29.31
CA ASP A 417 -10.19 -12.57 -29.97
C ASP A 417 -10.31 -11.42 -28.97
N LEU A 418 -11.06 -11.60 -27.87
CA LEU A 418 -11.15 -10.62 -26.79
C LEU A 418 -9.81 -10.45 -26.06
N LEU A 419 -9.06 -11.53 -25.84
CA LEU A 419 -7.71 -11.45 -25.28
C LEU A 419 -6.75 -10.70 -26.21
N ALA A 420 -6.82 -10.95 -27.52
CA ALA A 420 -6.01 -10.25 -28.51
C ALA A 420 -6.35 -8.76 -28.56
N GLU A 421 -7.63 -8.40 -28.51
CA GLU A 421 -8.08 -7.00 -28.42
C GLU A 421 -7.61 -6.34 -27.14
N LEU A 422 -7.71 -7.00 -25.97
CA LEU A 422 -7.21 -6.50 -24.68
C LEU A 422 -5.72 -6.15 -24.77
N HIS A 423 -4.90 -7.06 -25.31
CA HIS A 423 -3.47 -6.82 -25.49
C HIS A 423 -3.20 -5.67 -26.47
N ALA A 424 -3.93 -5.56 -27.57
CA ALA A 424 -3.79 -4.48 -28.52
C ALA A 424 -4.12 -3.10 -27.86
N CYS A 425 -5.23 -3.03 -27.13
CA CYS A 425 -5.62 -1.83 -26.39
C CYS A 425 -4.60 -1.48 -25.29
N TYR A 426 -4.10 -2.48 -24.56
CA TYR A 426 -3.08 -2.27 -23.53
C TYR A 426 -1.82 -1.63 -24.12
N ARG A 427 -1.29 -2.19 -25.21
CA ARG A 427 -0.11 -1.66 -25.88
C ARG A 427 -0.32 -0.27 -26.47
N ALA A 428 -1.53 0.01 -26.98
CA ALA A 428 -1.87 1.36 -27.45
C ALA A 428 -1.83 2.39 -26.32
N VAL A 429 -2.32 2.04 -25.12
CA VAL A 429 -2.23 2.91 -23.94
C VAL A 429 -0.78 3.07 -23.47
N ILE A 430 0.05 2.03 -23.52
CA ILE A 430 1.48 2.10 -23.20
C ILE A 430 2.20 3.03 -24.21
N ALA A 431 1.91 2.95 -25.50
CA ALA A 431 2.46 3.85 -26.51
C ALA A 431 2.10 5.32 -26.23
N LEU A 432 0.82 5.61 -25.95
CA LEU A 432 0.36 6.93 -25.52
C LEU A 432 1.10 7.43 -24.26
N ALA A 433 1.37 6.53 -23.33
CA ALA A 433 2.09 6.86 -22.09
C ALA A 433 3.55 7.27 -22.38
N TYR A 434 4.22 6.64 -23.33
CA TYR A 434 5.57 7.03 -23.76
C TYR A 434 5.58 8.37 -24.50
N GLU A 435 4.56 8.69 -25.30
CA GLU A 435 4.42 10.01 -25.94
C GLU A 435 4.32 11.14 -24.89
N GLN A 436 3.62 10.90 -23.78
CA GLN A 436 3.52 11.86 -22.67
C GLN A 436 4.75 11.89 -21.75
N ASN A 437 5.69 10.95 -21.93
CA ASN A 437 6.94 10.84 -21.16
C ASN A 437 8.15 10.75 -22.10
N PRO A 438 8.43 11.79 -22.92
CA PRO A 438 9.47 11.74 -23.94
C PRO A 438 10.85 11.47 -23.31
N GLY A 439 11.65 10.65 -23.98
CA GLY A 439 12.99 10.25 -23.56
C GLY A 439 13.03 9.14 -22.50
N LEU A 440 11.90 8.69 -21.97
CA LEU A 440 11.87 7.60 -20.99
C LEU A 440 12.33 6.28 -21.62
N ALA A 441 11.87 5.93 -22.81
CA ALA A 441 12.26 4.71 -23.52
C ALA A 441 13.77 4.70 -23.83
N ALA A 442 14.31 5.79 -24.36
CA ALA A 442 15.73 5.94 -24.68
C ALA A 442 16.66 5.91 -23.45
N ASN A 443 16.13 6.26 -22.28
CA ASN A 443 16.86 6.35 -21.02
C ASN A 443 16.44 5.26 -20.00
N ALA A 444 15.72 4.23 -20.42
CA ALA A 444 15.21 3.18 -19.53
C ALA A 444 16.32 2.51 -18.70
N HIS A 445 17.50 2.37 -19.24
CA HIS A 445 18.69 1.76 -18.59
C HIS A 445 19.56 2.76 -17.81
N LYS A 446 19.33 4.07 -17.95
CA LYS A 446 20.15 5.08 -17.24
C LYS A 446 19.64 5.25 -15.81
N ARG A 447 20.57 5.45 -14.87
CA ARG A 447 20.30 5.72 -13.45
C ARG A 447 19.83 7.16 -13.25
N MET A 448 18.65 7.51 -13.80
CA MET A 448 18.02 8.82 -13.62
C MET A 448 16.96 8.75 -12.52
N LYS A 449 16.76 9.86 -11.78
CA LYS A 449 15.65 9.99 -10.83
C LYS A 449 14.34 10.06 -11.65
N ARG A 450 13.53 9.00 -11.57
CA ARG A 450 12.25 8.90 -12.27
C ARG A 450 11.11 9.30 -11.36
N THR A 451 10.02 9.81 -11.95
CA THR A 451 8.77 10.04 -11.22
C THR A 451 8.07 8.72 -10.90
N ASP A 452 7.13 8.75 -9.95
CA ASP A 452 6.32 7.56 -9.63
C ASP A 452 5.52 7.09 -10.85
N ALA A 453 4.95 8.01 -11.63
CA ALA A 453 4.23 7.71 -12.87
C ALA A 453 5.13 7.02 -13.92
N GLN A 454 6.38 7.47 -14.06
CA GLN A 454 7.35 6.84 -14.96
C GLN A 454 7.75 5.43 -14.49
N ASN A 455 7.94 5.23 -13.19
CA ASN A 455 8.22 3.90 -12.64
C ASN A 455 7.03 2.94 -12.83
N LEU A 456 5.80 3.45 -12.67
CA LEU A 456 4.58 2.69 -12.95
C LEU A 456 4.49 2.31 -14.43
N LEU A 457 4.72 3.26 -15.36
CA LEU A 457 4.72 3.01 -16.79
C LEU A 457 5.71 1.89 -17.17
N LEU A 458 6.96 1.99 -16.73
CA LEU A 458 7.97 0.97 -17.01
C LEU A 458 7.59 -0.41 -16.46
N ARG A 459 6.98 -0.46 -15.27
CA ARG A 459 6.51 -1.72 -14.68
C ARG A 459 5.38 -2.32 -15.49
N LEU A 460 4.40 -1.53 -15.90
CA LEU A 460 3.27 -2.00 -16.71
C LEU A 460 3.74 -2.48 -18.09
N ASP A 461 4.66 -1.76 -18.72
CA ASP A 461 5.24 -2.15 -20.02
C ASP A 461 6.02 -3.47 -19.92
N GLN A 462 6.95 -3.57 -18.98
CA GLN A 462 7.81 -4.75 -18.81
C GLN A 462 7.08 -6.00 -18.29
N ARG A 463 5.97 -5.82 -17.60
CA ARG A 463 5.24 -6.88 -16.88
C ARG A 463 3.78 -6.98 -17.33
N GLU A 464 3.50 -6.75 -18.62
CA GLU A 464 2.16 -6.82 -19.22
C GLU A 464 1.44 -8.14 -18.87
N HIS A 465 2.13 -9.29 -19.08
CA HIS A 465 1.55 -10.61 -18.82
C HIS A 465 1.21 -10.84 -17.34
N GLU A 466 1.96 -10.26 -16.42
CA GLU A 466 1.68 -10.37 -14.99
C GLU A 466 0.53 -9.44 -14.57
N ALA A 467 0.44 -8.25 -15.19
CA ALA A 467 -0.64 -7.30 -14.95
C ALA A 467 -1.99 -7.80 -15.50
N LEU A 468 -1.97 -8.57 -16.58
CA LEU A 468 -3.16 -9.14 -17.25
C LEU A 468 -3.41 -10.63 -16.90
N ARG A 469 -2.65 -11.21 -15.96
CA ARG A 469 -2.78 -12.63 -15.62
C ARG A 469 -4.20 -13.04 -15.26
N PHE A 470 -4.94 -12.19 -14.54
CA PHE A 470 -6.33 -12.42 -14.15
C PHE A 470 -7.29 -12.62 -15.33
N ALA A 471 -6.95 -12.09 -16.52
CA ALA A 471 -7.74 -12.25 -17.73
C ALA A 471 -7.43 -13.58 -18.47
N HIS A 472 -6.23 -14.13 -18.25
CA HIS A 472 -5.78 -15.40 -18.84
C HIS A 472 -6.09 -16.62 -17.99
N ASP A 473 -6.16 -16.44 -16.67
CA ASP A 473 -6.43 -17.53 -15.70
C ASP A 473 -7.45 -17.04 -14.69
N PHE A 474 -8.67 -17.55 -14.79
CA PHE A 474 -9.78 -17.13 -13.94
C PHE A 474 -9.65 -17.50 -12.46
N ARG A 475 -8.70 -18.38 -12.13
CA ARG A 475 -8.33 -18.67 -10.72
C ARG A 475 -7.58 -17.50 -10.08
N VAL A 476 -6.93 -16.68 -10.89
CA VAL A 476 -6.16 -15.53 -10.42
C VAL A 476 -7.09 -14.36 -10.10
N PRO A 477 -7.11 -13.85 -8.86
CA PRO A 477 -7.95 -12.72 -8.50
C PRO A 477 -7.43 -11.41 -9.12
N PHE A 478 -8.33 -10.51 -9.46
CA PHE A 478 -8.00 -9.18 -9.95
C PHE A 478 -7.20 -8.34 -8.93
N THR A 479 -7.37 -8.60 -7.64
CA THR A 479 -6.70 -7.88 -6.56
C THR A 479 -6.15 -8.82 -5.51
N ASN A 480 -5.10 -8.39 -4.79
CA ASN A 480 -4.53 -9.10 -3.65
C ASN A 480 -5.29 -8.86 -2.32
N ASN A 481 -6.61 -8.59 -2.39
CA ASN A 481 -7.40 -8.23 -1.22
C ASN A 481 -7.40 -9.30 -0.12
N LEU A 482 -7.28 -10.57 -0.48
CA LEU A 482 -7.27 -11.68 0.47
C LEU A 482 -6.09 -11.57 1.44
N ALA A 483 -4.85 -11.47 0.91
CA ALA A 483 -3.67 -11.30 1.75
C ALA A 483 -3.69 -9.94 2.48
N GLU A 484 -4.18 -8.86 1.83
CA GLU A 484 -4.35 -7.57 2.49
C GLU A 484 -5.31 -7.64 3.70
N GLN A 485 -6.43 -8.39 3.61
CA GLN A 485 -7.37 -8.56 4.72
C GLN A 485 -6.75 -9.38 5.85
N ASP A 486 -6.08 -10.47 5.54
CA ASP A 486 -5.40 -11.31 6.50
C ASP A 486 -4.33 -10.51 7.26
N ILE A 487 -3.49 -9.76 6.55
CA ILE A 487 -2.40 -9.00 7.16
C ILE A 487 -2.87 -7.77 7.95
N ARG A 488 -4.08 -7.24 7.68
CA ARG A 488 -4.69 -6.16 8.49
C ARG A 488 -4.88 -6.54 9.94
N MET A 489 -5.10 -7.81 10.23
CA MET A 489 -5.24 -8.30 11.61
C MET A 489 -3.97 -8.06 12.42
N VAL A 490 -2.79 -8.14 11.80
CA VAL A 490 -1.52 -7.79 12.42
C VAL A 490 -1.48 -6.32 12.84
N LYS A 491 -1.96 -5.41 11.98
CA LYS A 491 -2.04 -3.97 12.30
C LYS A 491 -3.06 -3.69 13.39
N LEU A 492 -4.17 -4.42 13.39
CA LEU A 492 -5.18 -4.31 14.44
C LEU A 492 -4.61 -4.73 15.79
N GLN A 493 -3.90 -5.86 15.85
CA GLN A 493 -3.23 -6.33 17.05
C GLN A 493 -2.27 -5.26 17.61
N GLN A 494 -1.44 -4.64 16.78
CA GLN A 494 -0.53 -3.58 17.22
C GLN A 494 -1.25 -2.35 17.80
N LYS A 495 -2.41 -1.99 17.26
CA LYS A 495 -3.22 -0.88 17.77
C LYS A 495 -3.90 -1.19 19.10
N ILE A 496 -4.28 -2.43 19.34
CA ILE A 496 -5.03 -2.85 20.54
C ILE A 496 -4.06 -3.27 21.65
N SER A 497 -3.08 -4.14 21.33
CA SER A 497 -2.19 -4.79 22.31
C SER A 497 -0.73 -4.32 22.26
N GLY A 498 -0.41 -3.37 21.38
CA GLY A 498 0.95 -2.85 21.24
C GLY A 498 1.90 -3.77 20.47
N SER A 499 3.20 -3.58 20.67
CA SER A 499 4.26 -4.30 19.95
C SER A 499 4.62 -5.63 20.63
N TRP A 500 5.15 -6.58 19.83
CA TRP A 500 5.76 -7.79 20.40
C TRP A 500 7.09 -7.45 21.06
N ARG A 501 7.27 -7.91 22.30
CA ARG A 501 8.46 -7.61 23.11
C ARG A 501 9.71 -8.39 22.67
N THR A 502 9.54 -9.53 22.00
CA THR A 502 10.62 -10.39 21.54
C THR A 502 10.34 -10.94 20.15
N ASP A 503 11.40 -11.29 19.41
CA ASP A 503 11.29 -11.93 18.09
C ASP A 503 10.58 -13.29 18.20
N GLU A 504 10.94 -14.09 19.21
CA GLU A 504 10.32 -15.39 19.46
C GLU A 504 8.83 -15.26 19.84
N GLY A 505 8.46 -14.24 20.63
CA GLY A 505 7.06 -13.97 20.93
C GLY A 505 6.24 -13.63 19.69
N ALA A 506 6.81 -12.88 18.74
CA ALA A 506 6.19 -12.61 17.47
C ALA A 506 6.01 -13.90 16.64
N LYS A 507 7.03 -14.74 16.52
CA LYS A 507 6.96 -16.01 15.78
C LYS A 507 5.90 -16.95 16.35
N ARG A 508 5.85 -17.12 17.68
CA ARG A 508 4.84 -17.94 18.37
C ARG A 508 3.44 -17.43 18.12
N TYR A 509 3.24 -16.11 18.26
CA TYR A 509 1.97 -15.47 17.96
C TYR A 509 1.54 -15.74 16.51
N MET A 510 2.44 -15.58 15.52
CA MET A 510 2.13 -15.79 14.11
C MET A 510 1.79 -17.25 13.81
N ARG A 511 2.47 -18.23 14.44
CA ARG A 511 2.14 -19.65 14.28
C ARG A 511 0.74 -19.96 14.79
N VAL A 512 0.40 -19.52 16.00
CA VAL A 512 -0.96 -19.72 16.57
C VAL A 512 -2.00 -18.98 15.73
N ARG A 513 -1.66 -17.77 15.24
CA ARG A 513 -2.58 -17.01 14.38
C ARG A 513 -2.82 -17.71 13.04
N SER A 514 -1.79 -18.32 12.43
CA SER A 514 -1.93 -19.13 11.21
C SER A 514 -2.89 -20.30 11.42
N TYR A 515 -2.75 -20.99 12.55
CA TYR A 515 -3.64 -22.09 12.94
C TYR A 515 -5.11 -21.66 13.01
N ILE A 516 -5.37 -20.61 13.78
CA ILE A 516 -6.73 -20.09 13.97
C ILE A 516 -7.31 -19.58 12.64
N SER A 517 -6.52 -18.87 11.84
CA SER A 517 -6.98 -18.30 10.57
C SER A 517 -7.32 -19.40 9.55
N THR A 518 -6.49 -20.43 9.44
CA THR A 518 -6.72 -21.58 8.57
C THR A 518 -7.93 -22.39 9.02
N ALA A 519 -8.02 -22.72 10.32
CA ALA A 519 -9.17 -23.44 10.89
C ALA A 519 -10.48 -22.72 10.58
N ARG A 520 -10.53 -21.40 10.78
CA ARG A 520 -11.73 -20.59 10.49
C ARG A 520 -12.09 -20.60 9.00
N LYS A 521 -11.11 -20.49 8.10
CA LYS A 521 -11.34 -20.57 6.65
C LYS A 521 -11.91 -21.93 6.23
N GLN A 522 -11.60 -22.99 6.99
CA GLN A 522 -12.14 -24.35 6.77
C GLN A 522 -13.37 -24.64 7.67
N GLY A 523 -14.10 -23.63 8.11
CA GLY A 523 -15.37 -23.77 8.82
C GLY A 523 -15.27 -24.20 10.29
N GLN A 524 -14.04 -24.32 10.84
CA GLN A 524 -13.86 -24.71 12.24
C GLN A 524 -14.06 -23.53 13.19
N ARG A 525 -14.66 -23.77 14.34
CA ARG A 525 -14.72 -22.75 15.40
C ARG A 525 -13.35 -22.60 16.07
N PRO A 526 -12.77 -21.38 16.12
CA PRO A 526 -11.44 -21.17 16.71
C PRO A 526 -11.29 -21.68 18.14
N ILE A 527 -12.32 -21.55 18.96
CA ILE A 527 -12.26 -21.99 20.36
C ILE A 527 -12.17 -23.51 20.48
N ASP A 528 -12.85 -24.26 19.62
CA ASP A 528 -12.88 -25.71 19.66
C ASP A 528 -11.54 -26.31 19.23
N VAL A 529 -10.94 -25.79 18.12
CA VAL A 529 -9.61 -26.26 17.68
C VAL A 529 -8.51 -25.90 18.68
N LEU A 530 -8.64 -24.77 19.40
CA LEU A 530 -7.72 -24.40 20.46
C LEU A 530 -7.87 -25.31 21.69
N ALA A 531 -9.08 -25.75 22.03
CA ALA A 531 -9.32 -26.70 23.11
C ALA A 531 -8.76 -28.10 22.76
N GLN A 532 -8.92 -28.54 21.51
CA GLN A 532 -8.28 -29.77 21.01
C GLN A 532 -6.74 -29.68 21.10
N LEU A 533 -6.17 -28.56 20.66
CA LEU A 533 -4.72 -28.31 20.76
C LEU A 533 -4.22 -28.31 22.20
N ALA A 534 -4.94 -27.66 23.10
CA ALA A 534 -4.61 -27.66 24.53
C ALA A 534 -4.69 -29.06 25.17
N SER A 535 -5.50 -29.95 24.58
CA SER A 535 -5.59 -31.38 24.94
C SER A 535 -4.53 -32.26 24.27
N GLY A 536 -3.55 -31.67 23.58
CA GLY A 536 -2.46 -32.38 22.90
C GLY A 536 -2.78 -32.88 21.47
N ARG A 537 -3.93 -32.51 20.89
CA ARG A 537 -4.37 -32.94 19.57
C ARG A 537 -4.62 -31.73 18.67
N ALA A 538 -3.63 -31.37 17.85
CA ALA A 538 -3.82 -30.31 16.85
C ALA A 538 -4.80 -30.79 15.76
N TRP A 539 -5.78 -29.95 15.45
CA TRP A 539 -6.56 -30.09 14.23
C TRP A 539 -5.63 -29.86 13.02
N MET A 540 -5.81 -30.66 11.95
CA MET A 540 -4.97 -30.56 10.74
C MET A 540 -5.82 -30.13 9.55
N PRO A 541 -5.31 -29.21 8.69
CA PRO A 541 -6.02 -28.73 7.53
C PRO A 541 -6.14 -29.80 6.45
N ALA A 542 -7.31 -29.89 5.82
CA ALA A 542 -7.47 -30.65 4.61
C ALA A 542 -6.86 -29.90 3.41
N PRO A 543 -6.36 -30.60 2.38
CA PRO A 543 -6.05 -29.98 1.10
C PRO A 543 -7.31 -29.32 0.53
N ALA A 544 -7.14 -28.29 -0.30
CA ALA A 544 -8.27 -27.70 -1.02
C ALA A 544 -8.98 -28.81 -1.85
N PRO A 545 -10.32 -28.81 -1.89
CA PRO A 545 -11.02 -29.67 -2.81
C PRO A 545 -10.56 -29.33 -4.23
N GLY A 546 -10.08 -30.34 -4.97
CA GLY A 546 -9.55 -30.20 -6.32
C GLY A 546 -10.59 -29.78 -7.34
#